data_d8152b4a7b0348b10dc3ae8c4985ad42
#
_entry.id   d8152b4a7b0348b10dc3ae8c4985ad42
#
_cell.length_a   1.000
_cell.length_b   1.000
_cell.length_c   1.000
_cell.angle_alpha   90.00
_cell.angle_beta   90.00
_cell.angle_gamma   90.00
#
_symmetry.space_group_name_H-M   'P 1'
#
loop_
_entity.id
_entity.type
_entity.pdbx_description
1 polymer ?
#
loop_
_entity_poly.entity_id
_entity_poly.type
_entity_poly.pdbx_seq_one_letter_code
_entity_poly.pdbx_strand_id
1 'polypeptide(L)'
;MTDSRQKVLIAGGSSGMGLALARRCLDDGAQVTIVGRDEERLARACEQLGRPGRLRALAADISREEQVASLFERAGALDHIACTAADIQGAYALLPDLDMAAAQRAVASKVFGPLYLARHGAARLAPGGSLTFTSGIAAYRPQPRGAVVAAINAALEGLVRALAVELAPLRVNAVSPGWVDTPIWTHVAGDRKDEALQSMARRLPAGRVGRAGDIADAIAFLMANTFTTGTVLHVEGGHRLA
;
A
#
# COMPACT_ATOMS: atom_id res chain seq x y z
N MET A 1 -16.47 28.44 -6.76
CA MET A 1 -15.09 28.24 -6.25
C MET A 1 -14.84 26.73 -6.30
N THR A 2 -14.01 26.26 -7.20
CA THR A 2 -13.62 24.83 -7.24
C THR A 2 -12.75 24.55 -6.02
N ASP A 3 -13.15 23.56 -5.24
CA ASP A 3 -12.37 23.10 -4.08
C ASP A 3 -11.00 22.58 -4.58
N SER A 4 -9.94 23.36 -4.37
CA SER A 4 -8.58 23.06 -4.83
C SER A 4 -7.85 22.00 -4.00
N ARG A 5 -8.55 21.39 -3.04
CA ARG A 5 -7.98 20.35 -2.16
C ARG A 5 -7.78 19.05 -2.91
N GLN A 6 -6.60 18.47 -2.76
CA GLN A 6 -6.30 17.15 -3.34
C GLN A 6 -7.28 16.08 -2.85
N LYS A 7 -7.69 15.19 -3.74
CA LYS A 7 -8.57 14.06 -3.48
C LYS A 7 -7.78 12.74 -3.59
N VAL A 8 -7.64 12.07 -2.48
CA VAL A 8 -6.79 10.87 -2.36
C VAL A 8 -7.64 9.65 -2.01
N LEU A 9 -7.53 8.59 -2.80
CA LEU A 9 -8.09 7.28 -2.49
C LEU A 9 -6.98 6.36 -1.97
N ILE A 10 -7.20 5.72 -0.80
CA ILE A 10 -6.22 4.86 -0.13
C ILE A 10 -6.80 3.47 0.08
N ALA A 11 -6.45 2.52 -0.77
CA ALA A 11 -6.75 1.11 -0.57
C ALA A 11 -5.86 0.52 0.53
N GLY A 12 -6.47 -0.06 1.56
CA GLY A 12 -5.79 -0.46 2.80
C GLY A 12 -5.69 0.66 3.83
N GLY A 13 -6.55 1.69 3.73
CA GLY A 13 -6.52 2.88 4.60
C GLY A 13 -7.00 2.67 6.04
N SER A 14 -7.48 1.48 6.40
CA SER A 14 -8.05 1.22 7.73
C SER A 14 -7.03 0.84 8.82
N SER A 15 -5.75 0.62 8.47
CA SER A 15 -4.72 0.25 9.44
C SER A 15 -3.30 0.52 8.92
N GLY A 16 -2.31 0.44 9.83
CA GLY A 16 -0.89 0.45 9.50
C GLY A 16 -0.46 1.63 8.61
N MET A 17 0.25 1.34 7.54
CA MET A 17 0.81 2.34 6.61
C MET A 17 -0.27 3.16 5.92
N GLY A 18 -1.39 2.54 5.52
CA GLY A 18 -2.50 3.24 4.86
C GLY A 18 -3.23 4.21 5.79
N LEU A 19 -3.42 3.82 7.06
CA LEU A 19 -4.01 4.71 8.07
C LEU A 19 -3.09 5.90 8.38
N ALA A 20 -1.78 5.67 8.45
CA ALA A 20 -0.80 6.73 8.62
C ALA A 20 -0.80 7.72 7.43
N LEU A 21 -0.90 7.19 6.20
CA LEU A 21 -1.03 8.01 4.99
C LEU A 21 -2.34 8.81 5.01
N ALA A 22 -3.46 8.19 5.40
CA ALA A 22 -4.74 8.89 5.51
C ALA A 22 -4.66 10.06 6.47
N ARG A 23 -4.05 9.87 7.65
CA ARG A 23 -3.80 10.95 8.63
C ARG A 23 -2.96 12.07 8.02
N ARG A 24 -1.81 11.72 7.40
CA ARG A 24 -0.93 12.68 6.77
C ARG A 24 -1.66 13.51 5.70
N CYS A 25 -2.39 12.89 4.80
CA CYS A 25 -3.15 13.60 3.76
C CYS A 25 -4.22 14.51 4.35
N LEU A 26 -4.93 14.08 5.40
CA LEU A 26 -5.93 14.90 6.10
C LEU A 26 -5.29 16.11 6.81
N ASP A 27 -4.12 15.94 7.40
CA ASP A 27 -3.39 17.04 8.06
C ASP A 27 -2.87 18.06 7.04
N ASP A 28 -2.48 17.60 5.84
CA ASP A 28 -2.12 18.44 4.69
C ASP A 28 -3.36 19.08 3.99
N GLY A 29 -4.58 18.83 4.50
CA GLY A 29 -5.81 19.47 4.02
C GLY A 29 -6.57 18.72 2.93
N ALA A 30 -6.12 17.53 2.50
CA ALA A 30 -6.75 16.74 1.44
C ALA A 30 -8.13 16.21 1.84
N GLN A 31 -8.92 15.86 0.82
CA GLN A 31 -10.09 14.97 0.95
C GLN A 31 -9.62 13.53 0.78
N VAL A 32 -9.94 12.67 1.73
CA VAL A 32 -9.45 11.28 1.75
C VAL A 32 -10.62 10.30 1.67
N THR A 33 -10.49 9.33 0.79
CA THR A 33 -11.35 8.14 0.74
C THR A 33 -10.51 6.93 1.15
N ILE A 34 -10.80 6.34 2.30
CA ILE A 34 -10.18 5.06 2.70
C ILE A 34 -11.01 3.88 2.21
N VAL A 35 -10.30 2.84 1.75
CA VAL A 35 -10.94 1.62 1.22
C VAL A 35 -10.40 0.40 1.95
N GLY A 36 -11.27 -0.54 2.27
CA GLY A 36 -10.95 -1.81 2.90
C GLY A 36 -12.12 -2.78 2.82
N ARG A 37 -11.89 -4.05 3.16
CA ARG A 37 -12.93 -5.10 3.10
C ARG A 37 -13.87 -5.11 4.29
N ASP A 38 -13.38 -4.67 5.43
CA ASP A 38 -14.02 -4.78 6.74
C ASP A 38 -14.61 -3.43 7.15
N GLU A 39 -15.93 -3.34 7.16
CA GLU A 39 -16.68 -2.11 7.47
C GLU A 39 -16.44 -1.64 8.91
N GLU A 40 -16.31 -2.56 9.87
CA GLU A 40 -16.06 -2.19 11.26
C GLU A 40 -14.67 -1.57 11.45
N ARG A 41 -13.65 -2.13 10.75
CA ARG A 41 -12.31 -1.53 10.75
C ARG A 41 -12.29 -0.18 10.09
N LEU A 42 -13.05 0.00 9.01
CA LEU A 42 -13.19 1.29 8.35
C LEU A 42 -13.87 2.31 9.28
N ALA A 43 -14.93 1.91 9.99
CA ALA A 43 -15.62 2.78 10.96
C ALA A 43 -14.66 3.22 12.08
N ARG A 44 -13.96 2.27 12.70
CA ARG A 44 -12.95 2.59 13.74
C ARG A 44 -11.84 3.51 13.22
N ALA A 45 -11.38 3.30 11.98
CA ALA A 45 -10.39 4.19 11.35
C ALA A 45 -10.93 5.60 11.15
N CYS A 46 -12.19 5.75 10.74
CA CYS A 46 -12.84 7.06 10.61
C CYS A 46 -12.94 7.77 11.96
N GLU A 47 -13.34 7.08 13.01
CA GLU A 47 -13.38 7.63 14.39
C GLU A 47 -11.98 8.10 14.84
N GLN A 48 -10.96 7.25 14.64
CA GLN A 48 -9.57 7.55 15.01
C GLN A 48 -9.01 8.76 14.23
N LEU A 49 -9.35 8.91 12.98
CA LEU A 49 -8.87 10.01 12.13
C LEU A 49 -9.61 11.33 12.39
N GLY A 50 -10.89 11.27 12.75
CA GLY A 50 -11.65 12.38 13.29
C GLY A 50 -11.69 13.64 12.40
N ARG A 51 -11.97 13.52 11.11
CA ARG A 51 -12.05 14.66 10.17
C ARG A 51 -13.37 14.62 9.38
N PRO A 52 -14.55 14.82 10.03
CA PRO A 52 -15.83 14.82 9.34
C PRO A 52 -15.84 15.83 8.19
N GLY A 53 -16.42 15.45 7.06
CA GLY A 53 -16.50 16.27 5.85
C GLY A 53 -15.29 16.21 4.92
N ARG A 54 -14.14 15.68 5.37
CA ARG A 54 -12.96 15.45 4.51
C ARG A 54 -12.53 14.00 4.41
N LEU A 55 -13.10 13.14 5.23
CA LEU A 55 -12.84 11.70 5.25
C LEU A 55 -14.13 10.93 4.95
N ARG A 56 -14.03 9.96 4.09
CA ARG A 56 -15.08 8.94 3.91
C ARG A 56 -14.48 7.56 3.78
N ALA A 57 -15.27 6.54 4.06
CA ALA A 57 -14.89 5.15 3.90
C ALA A 57 -15.78 4.48 2.84
N LEU A 58 -15.18 3.60 2.04
CA LEU A 58 -15.88 2.75 1.08
C LEU A 58 -15.43 1.30 1.28
N ALA A 59 -16.39 0.41 1.54
CA ALA A 59 -16.08 -1.02 1.61
C ALA A 59 -15.89 -1.58 0.20
N ALA A 60 -14.75 -2.23 -0.03
CA ALA A 60 -14.44 -2.99 -1.23
C ALA A 60 -13.27 -3.95 -1.00
N ASP A 61 -13.34 -5.14 -1.59
CA ASP A 61 -12.23 -6.06 -1.72
C ASP A 61 -11.52 -5.81 -3.06
N ILE A 62 -10.30 -5.28 -3.01
CA ILE A 62 -9.54 -4.97 -4.21
C ILE A 62 -9.08 -6.21 -4.98
N SER A 63 -9.14 -7.40 -4.41
CA SER A 63 -8.86 -8.66 -5.11
C SER A 63 -9.99 -9.09 -6.06
N ARG A 64 -11.13 -8.39 -6.03
CA ARG A 64 -12.34 -8.65 -6.82
C ARG A 64 -12.62 -7.51 -7.78
N GLU A 65 -12.46 -7.77 -9.07
CA GLU A 65 -12.54 -6.73 -10.10
C GLU A 65 -13.89 -6.00 -10.09
N GLU A 66 -15.00 -6.74 -9.94
CA GLU A 66 -16.34 -6.17 -9.91
C GLU A 66 -16.56 -5.17 -8.75
N GLN A 67 -15.90 -5.43 -7.59
CA GLN A 67 -15.97 -4.51 -6.46
C GLN A 67 -15.12 -3.26 -6.69
N VAL A 68 -13.98 -3.41 -7.39
CA VAL A 68 -13.13 -2.27 -7.77
C VAL A 68 -13.84 -1.40 -8.82
N ALA A 69 -14.51 -2.00 -9.81
CA ALA A 69 -15.30 -1.25 -10.78
C ALA A 69 -16.40 -0.41 -10.07
N SER A 70 -17.20 -1.05 -9.22
CA SER A 70 -18.23 -0.36 -8.41
C SER A 70 -17.64 0.69 -7.44
N LEU A 71 -16.44 0.45 -6.90
CA LEU A 71 -15.74 1.44 -6.08
C LEU A 71 -15.52 2.74 -6.86
N PHE A 72 -15.03 2.67 -8.10
CA PHE A 72 -14.73 3.86 -8.90
C PHE A 72 -15.96 4.55 -9.47
N GLU A 73 -17.12 3.89 -9.56
CA GLU A 73 -18.40 4.56 -9.83
C GLU A 73 -18.77 5.52 -8.69
N ARG A 74 -18.43 5.16 -7.45
CA ARG A 74 -18.72 5.91 -6.22
C ARG A 74 -17.62 6.89 -5.82
N ALA A 75 -16.37 6.67 -6.26
CA ALA A 75 -15.22 7.45 -5.81
C ALA A 75 -15.23 8.90 -6.32
N GLY A 76 -15.74 9.13 -7.53
CA GLY A 76 -15.68 10.43 -8.18
C GLY A 76 -14.29 10.74 -8.75
N ALA A 77 -14.02 12.01 -9.05
CA ALA A 77 -12.71 12.44 -9.53
C ALA A 77 -11.66 12.41 -8.41
N LEU A 78 -10.44 12.04 -8.74
CA LEU A 78 -9.31 11.87 -7.83
C LEU A 78 -8.05 12.55 -8.36
N ASP A 79 -7.14 12.91 -7.47
CA ASP A 79 -5.79 13.36 -7.82
C ASP A 79 -4.78 12.21 -7.62
N HIS A 80 -4.99 11.38 -6.59
CA HIS A 80 -4.06 10.30 -6.28
C HIS A 80 -4.78 9.02 -5.83
N ILE A 81 -4.23 7.88 -6.22
CA ILE A 81 -4.61 6.56 -5.74
C ILE A 81 -3.39 5.94 -5.08
N ALA A 82 -3.50 5.55 -3.81
CA ALA A 82 -2.48 4.79 -3.10
C ALA A 82 -3.02 3.41 -2.70
N CYS A 83 -2.19 2.38 -2.81
CA CYS A 83 -2.53 1.03 -2.37
C CYS A 83 -1.48 0.48 -1.42
N THR A 84 -1.89 0.29 -0.17
CA THR A 84 -1.10 -0.39 0.87
C THR A 84 -1.74 -1.72 1.29
N ALA A 85 -2.85 -2.09 0.67
CA ALA A 85 -3.57 -3.32 0.98
C ALA A 85 -2.77 -4.56 0.55
N ALA A 86 -2.77 -5.57 1.40
CA ALA A 86 -2.20 -6.87 1.11
C ALA A 86 -2.90 -7.95 1.96
N ASP A 87 -3.22 -9.06 1.35
CA ASP A 87 -3.65 -10.27 2.04
C ASP A 87 -2.53 -11.31 1.91
N ILE A 88 -1.63 -11.34 2.89
CA ILE A 88 -0.48 -12.25 2.91
C ILE A 88 -0.59 -13.25 4.07
N GLN A 89 -1.76 -13.37 4.68
CA GLN A 89 -1.99 -14.33 5.74
C GLN A 89 -1.82 -15.77 5.21
N GLY A 90 -0.94 -16.54 5.84
CA GLY A 90 -0.61 -17.91 5.41
C GLY A 90 0.38 -18.00 4.23
N ALA A 91 0.79 -16.87 3.61
CA ALA A 91 1.75 -16.86 2.52
C ALA A 91 3.23 -16.97 2.96
N TYR A 92 3.50 -16.95 4.27
CA TYR A 92 4.82 -17.18 4.86
C TYR A 92 4.93 -18.63 5.34
N ALA A 93 5.29 -19.54 4.45
CA ALA A 93 5.51 -20.95 4.76
C ALA A 93 6.68 -21.52 3.92
N LEU A 94 7.32 -22.59 4.39
CA LEU A 94 8.22 -23.40 3.57
C LEU A 94 7.43 -24.06 2.44
N LEU A 95 8.04 -24.29 1.28
CA LEU A 95 7.35 -24.83 0.12
C LEU A 95 6.55 -26.11 0.39
N PRO A 96 7.05 -27.11 1.15
CA PRO A 96 6.27 -28.32 1.43
C PRO A 96 4.98 -28.06 2.23
N ASP A 97 4.96 -26.98 3.04
CA ASP A 97 3.87 -26.66 3.95
C ASP A 97 3.03 -25.48 3.46
N LEU A 98 3.31 -24.98 2.24
CA LEU A 98 2.64 -23.79 1.70
C LEU A 98 1.20 -24.12 1.31
N ASP A 99 0.24 -23.43 1.93
CA ASP A 99 -1.14 -23.42 1.48
C ASP A 99 -1.27 -22.63 0.15
N MET A 100 -1.53 -23.35 -0.93
CA MET A 100 -1.69 -22.75 -2.25
C MET A 100 -2.88 -21.79 -2.34
N ALA A 101 -3.93 -21.98 -1.54
CA ALA A 101 -5.04 -21.04 -1.47
C ALA A 101 -4.60 -19.71 -0.84
N ALA A 102 -3.74 -19.74 0.19
CA ALA A 102 -3.13 -18.52 0.74
C ALA A 102 -2.22 -17.83 -0.27
N ALA A 103 -1.42 -18.59 -1.04
CA ALA A 103 -0.60 -18.03 -2.11
C ALA A 103 -1.46 -17.35 -3.19
N GLN A 104 -2.56 -17.96 -3.61
CA GLN A 104 -3.50 -17.38 -4.58
C GLN A 104 -4.15 -16.09 -4.05
N ARG A 105 -4.59 -16.05 -2.78
CA ARG A 105 -5.11 -14.81 -2.15
C ARG A 105 -4.06 -13.70 -2.13
N ALA A 106 -2.80 -14.04 -1.83
CA ALA A 106 -1.71 -13.07 -1.84
C ALA A 106 -1.47 -12.50 -3.25
N VAL A 107 -1.46 -13.34 -4.29
CA VAL A 107 -1.37 -12.89 -5.70
C VAL A 107 -2.56 -12.01 -6.07
N ALA A 108 -3.80 -12.44 -5.74
CA ALA A 108 -5.00 -11.69 -6.05
C ALA A 108 -4.97 -10.28 -5.42
N SER A 109 -4.56 -10.16 -4.16
CA SER A 109 -4.53 -8.87 -3.47
C SER A 109 -3.37 -7.97 -3.86
N LYS A 110 -2.17 -8.55 -4.15
CA LYS A 110 -0.92 -7.80 -4.35
C LYS A 110 -0.54 -7.57 -5.81
N VAL A 111 -1.11 -8.34 -6.73
CA VAL A 111 -0.83 -8.21 -8.17
C VAL A 111 -2.10 -7.79 -8.90
N PHE A 112 -3.18 -8.58 -8.80
CA PHE A 112 -4.43 -8.25 -9.49
C PHE A 112 -5.11 -7.02 -8.88
N GLY A 113 -5.13 -6.87 -7.56
CA GLY A 113 -5.70 -5.68 -6.92
C GLY A 113 -5.13 -4.36 -7.43
N PRO A 114 -3.80 -4.16 -7.43
CA PRO A 114 -3.15 -3.01 -8.09
C PRO A 114 -3.49 -2.85 -9.57
N LEU A 115 -3.55 -3.96 -10.33
CA LEU A 115 -3.94 -3.93 -11.74
C LEU A 115 -5.39 -3.44 -11.92
N TYR A 116 -6.34 -3.93 -11.12
CA TYR A 116 -7.73 -3.47 -11.15
C TYR A 116 -7.86 -2.01 -10.74
N LEU A 117 -7.12 -1.58 -9.70
CA LEU A 117 -7.08 -0.16 -9.29
C LEU A 117 -6.56 0.73 -10.42
N ALA A 118 -5.55 0.29 -11.16
CA ALA A 118 -5.04 1.02 -12.31
C ALA A 118 -6.07 1.04 -13.46
N ARG A 119 -6.62 -0.13 -13.81
CA ARG A 119 -7.60 -0.29 -14.91
C ARG A 119 -8.83 0.59 -14.75
N HIS A 120 -9.45 0.57 -13.58
CA HIS A 120 -10.70 1.30 -13.32
C HIS A 120 -10.47 2.71 -12.76
N GLY A 121 -9.32 2.96 -12.13
CA GLY A 121 -9.00 4.22 -11.47
C GLY A 121 -8.32 5.24 -12.37
N ALA A 122 -7.56 4.83 -13.38
CA ALA A 122 -6.81 5.77 -14.22
C ALA A 122 -7.70 6.84 -14.87
N ALA A 123 -8.88 6.46 -15.36
CA ALA A 123 -9.85 7.39 -15.97
C ALA A 123 -10.49 8.36 -14.96
N ARG A 124 -10.31 8.15 -13.67
CA ARG A 124 -10.80 9.03 -12.59
C ARG A 124 -9.74 10.00 -12.09
N LEU A 125 -8.49 9.82 -12.50
CA LEU A 125 -7.40 10.69 -12.10
C LEU A 125 -7.38 11.98 -12.92
N ALA A 126 -7.19 13.09 -12.21
CA ALA A 126 -6.96 14.38 -12.85
C ALA A 126 -5.64 14.39 -13.63
N PRO A 127 -5.48 15.29 -14.61
CA PRO A 127 -4.19 15.50 -15.27
C PRO A 127 -3.07 15.76 -14.24
N GLY A 128 -1.94 15.06 -14.38
CA GLY A 128 -0.84 15.10 -13.40
C GLY A 128 -1.03 14.22 -12.17
N GLY A 129 -2.14 13.49 -12.10
CA GLY A 129 -2.43 12.55 -11.02
C GLY A 129 -1.46 11.38 -10.93
N SER A 130 -1.56 10.58 -9.87
CA SER A 130 -0.66 9.44 -9.66
C SER A 130 -1.31 8.22 -9.03
N LEU A 131 -0.71 7.06 -9.33
CA LEU A 131 -0.91 5.80 -8.63
C LEU A 131 0.38 5.45 -7.88
N THR A 132 0.26 5.10 -6.59
CA THR A 132 1.41 4.65 -5.78
C THR A 132 1.05 3.34 -5.10
N PHE A 133 1.83 2.31 -5.38
CA PHE A 133 1.64 0.97 -4.83
C PHE A 133 2.68 0.65 -3.76
N THR A 134 2.43 -0.38 -2.96
CA THR A 134 3.37 -0.84 -1.93
C THR A 134 3.90 -2.22 -2.28
N SER A 135 5.17 -2.30 -2.66
CA SER A 135 5.94 -3.52 -2.83
C SER A 135 6.48 -4.01 -1.46
N GLY A 136 7.73 -4.40 -1.37
CA GLY A 136 8.41 -4.76 -0.13
C GLY A 136 9.79 -5.33 -0.35
N ILE A 137 10.62 -5.20 0.68
CA ILE A 137 12.03 -5.61 0.69
C ILE A 137 12.27 -7.07 0.31
N ALA A 138 11.26 -7.94 0.48
CA ALA A 138 11.38 -9.36 0.15
C ALA A 138 11.69 -9.61 -1.34
N ALA A 139 11.38 -8.67 -2.25
CA ALA A 139 11.79 -8.75 -3.65
C ALA A 139 13.33 -8.73 -3.82
N TYR A 140 14.06 -8.15 -2.88
CA TYR A 140 15.52 -7.94 -2.92
C TYR A 140 16.28 -8.74 -1.87
N ARG A 141 15.65 -8.95 -0.72
CA ARG A 141 16.23 -9.71 0.43
C ARG A 141 15.22 -10.76 0.90
N PRO A 142 14.98 -11.79 0.09
CA PRO A 142 14.07 -12.87 0.47
C PRO A 142 14.60 -13.61 1.69
N GLN A 143 13.70 -14.05 2.54
CA GLN A 143 14.00 -14.88 3.70
C GLN A 143 13.37 -16.27 3.50
N PRO A 144 13.85 -17.32 4.18
CA PRO A 144 13.14 -18.58 4.24
C PRO A 144 11.64 -18.37 4.55
N ARG A 145 10.77 -19.16 3.97
CA ARG A 145 9.30 -19.05 4.04
C ARG A 145 8.71 -17.86 3.25
N GLY A 146 9.53 -17.01 2.61
CA GLY A 146 9.09 -15.80 1.94
C GLY A 146 8.94 -15.90 0.43
N ALA A 147 8.95 -17.11 -0.17
CA ALA A 147 8.96 -17.30 -1.63
C ALA A 147 7.79 -16.57 -2.34
N VAL A 148 6.57 -16.76 -1.85
CA VAL A 148 5.37 -16.12 -2.42
C VAL A 148 5.46 -14.59 -2.29
N VAL A 149 5.83 -14.10 -1.10
CA VAL A 149 5.90 -12.66 -0.83
C VAL A 149 6.99 -11.99 -1.65
N ALA A 150 8.13 -12.64 -1.86
CA ALA A 150 9.18 -12.16 -2.76
C ALA A 150 8.67 -12.06 -4.21
N ALA A 151 8.02 -13.11 -4.70
CA ALA A 151 7.50 -13.17 -6.06
C ALA A 151 6.45 -12.08 -6.35
N ILE A 152 5.46 -11.91 -5.45
CA ILE A 152 4.39 -10.90 -5.66
C ILE A 152 4.91 -9.47 -5.57
N ASN A 153 5.90 -9.19 -4.71
CA ASN A 153 6.53 -7.88 -4.64
C ASN A 153 7.31 -7.58 -5.94
N ALA A 154 8.10 -8.53 -6.43
CA ALA A 154 8.83 -8.38 -7.69
C ALA A 154 7.89 -8.22 -8.90
N ALA A 155 6.79 -8.99 -8.94
CA ALA A 155 5.76 -8.87 -9.96
C ALA A 155 5.11 -7.48 -9.95
N LEU A 156 4.78 -6.94 -8.77
CA LEU A 156 4.22 -5.60 -8.64
C LEU A 156 5.19 -4.52 -9.15
N GLU A 157 6.48 -4.66 -8.91
CA GLU A 157 7.49 -3.71 -9.41
C GLU A 157 7.61 -3.74 -10.94
N GLY A 158 7.47 -4.93 -11.54
CA GLY A 158 7.35 -5.07 -12.99
C GLY A 158 6.11 -4.39 -13.54
N LEU A 159 4.97 -4.59 -12.89
CA LEU A 159 3.70 -3.96 -13.24
C LEU A 159 3.80 -2.43 -13.17
N VAL A 160 4.42 -1.87 -12.14
CA VAL A 160 4.60 -0.42 -11.97
C VAL A 160 5.35 0.19 -13.15
N ARG A 161 6.43 -0.44 -13.61
CA ARG A 161 7.21 0.04 -14.76
C ARG A 161 6.39 0.01 -16.06
N ALA A 162 5.62 -1.04 -16.27
CA ALA A 162 4.75 -1.17 -17.44
C ALA A 162 3.64 -0.10 -17.43
N LEU A 163 2.95 0.04 -16.29
CA LEU A 163 1.86 1.02 -16.14
C LEU A 163 2.35 2.47 -16.24
N ALA A 164 3.58 2.77 -15.81
CA ALA A 164 4.15 4.10 -15.95
C ALA A 164 4.32 4.54 -17.41
N VAL A 165 4.54 3.57 -18.30
CA VAL A 165 4.61 3.82 -19.76
C VAL A 165 3.22 3.85 -20.37
N GLU A 166 2.38 2.88 -20.03
CA GLU A 166 1.06 2.69 -20.65
C GLU A 166 0.07 3.79 -20.26
N LEU A 167 0.12 4.28 -19.02
CA LEU A 167 -0.80 5.29 -18.51
C LEU A 167 -0.27 6.71 -18.59
N ALA A 168 0.89 6.95 -19.25
CA ALA A 168 1.42 8.31 -19.40
C ALA A 168 0.36 9.26 -19.95
N PRO A 169 0.21 10.51 -19.44
CA PRO A 169 1.12 11.22 -18.53
C PRO A 169 0.84 11.00 -17.02
N LEU A 170 -0.04 10.07 -16.64
CA LEU A 170 -0.22 9.71 -15.23
C LEU A 170 1.08 9.09 -14.68
N ARG A 171 1.40 9.39 -13.43
CA ARG A 171 2.60 8.86 -12.80
C ARG A 171 2.28 7.60 -12.01
N VAL A 172 3.06 6.55 -12.20
CA VAL A 172 2.88 5.28 -11.49
C VAL A 172 4.19 4.89 -10.82
N ASN A 173 4.14 4.72 -9.49
CA ASN A 173 5.31 4.42 -8.67
C ASN A 173 5.01 3.33 -7.64
N ALA A 174 6.05 2.81 -7.01
CA ALA A 174 5.93 2.00 -5.81
C ALA A 174 6.83 2.51 -4.69
N VAL A 175 6.43 2.25 -3.45
CA VAL A 175 7.35 2.22 -2.31
C VAL A 175 7.70 0.77 -2.00
N SER A 176 8.94 0.50 -1.61
CA SER A 176 9.41 -0.81 -1.14
C SER A 176 9.82 -0.69 0.32
N PRO A 177 8.90 -0.96 1.27
CA PRO A 177 9.19 -0.92 2.69
C PRO A 177 10.14 -2.05 3.11
N GLY A 178 10.99 -1.76 4.10
CA GLY A 178 11.68 -2.76 4.88
C GLY A 178 10.79 -3.34 5.99
N TRP A 179 11.40 -3.60 7.13
CA TRP A 179 10.68 -3.99 8.35
C TRP A 179 10.07 -2.73 8.97
N VAL A 180 8.74 -2.65 8.91
CA VAL A 180 7.95 -1.53 9.43
C VAL A 180 7.02 -2.04 10.52
N ASP A 181 7.07 -1.45 11.72
CA ASP A 181 6.17 -1.82 12.82
C ASP A 181 4.72 -1.46 12.47
N THR A 182 3.96 -2.48 12.16
CA THR A 182 2.54 -2.42 11.80
C THR A 182 1.80 -3.64 12.33
N PRO A 183 0.47 -3.63 12.38
CA PRO A 183 -0.32 -4.77 12.85
C PRO A 183 -0.07 -6.09 12.10
N ILE A 184 0.49 -6.05 10.88
CA ILE A 184 0.79 -7.26 10.10
C ILE A 184 1.75 -8.20 10.84
N TRP A 185 2.66 -7.66 11.65
CA TRP A 185 3.64 -8.45 12.40
C TRP A 185 3.02 -9.34 13.47
N THR A 186 1.84 -9.00 13.97
CA THR A 186 1.08 -9.88 14.87
C THR A 186 0.71 -11.19 14.16
N HIS A 187 0.41 -11.14 12.85
CA HIS A 187 0.13 -12.34 12.06
C HIS A 187 1.39 -13.10 11.61
N VAL A 188 2.53 -12.39 11.45
CA VAL A 188 3.78 -13.00 10.96
C VAL A 188 4.60 -13.60 12.09
N ALA A 189 4.69 -12.93 13.23
CA ALA A 189 5.57 -13.30 14.36
C ALA A 189 4.82 -13.66 15.65
N GLY A 190 3.51 -13.40 15.74
CA GLY A 190 2.71 -13.66 16.95
C GLY A 190 3.31 -12.95 18.16
N ASP A 191 3.42 -13.68 19.28
CA ASP A 191 3.95 -13.18 20.55
C ASP A 191 5.43 -12.78 20.48
N ARG A 192 6.17 -13.23 19.44
CA ARG A 192 7.58 -12.87 19.24
C ARG A 192 7.78 -11.61 18.40
N LYS A 193 6.72 -10.83 18.14
CA LYS A 193 6.78 -9.61 17.32
C LYS A 193 7.86 -8.66 17.82
N ASP A 194 7.86 -8.29 19.09
CA ASP A 194 8.76 -7.28 19.63
C ASP A 194 10.21 -7.74 19.59
N GLU A 195 10.47 -9.00 19.92
CA GLU A 195 11.80 -9.62 19.82
C GLU A 195 12.31 -9.60 18.37
N ALA A 196 11.48 -9.98 17.41
CA ALA A 196 11.81 -9.98 15.99
C ALA A 196 12.15 -8.58 15.48
N LEU A 197 11.32 -7.58 15.83
CA LEU A 197 11.55 -6.18 15.43
C LEU A 197 12.82 -5.62 16.07
N GLN A 198 13.09 -5.87 17.35
CA GLN A 198 14.31 -5.45 18.03
C GLN A 198 15.56 -6.12 17.43
N SER A 199 15.49 -7.41 17.14
CA SER A 199 16.58 -8.14 16.49
C SER A 199 16.90 -7.55 15.13
N MET A 200 15.88 -7.23 14.33
CA MET A 200 16.08 -6.59 13.03
C MET A 200 16.64 -5.17 13.17
N ALA A 201 16.14 -4.38 14.13
CA ALA A 201 16.62 -3.02 14.37
C ALA A 201 18.14 -2.95 14.58
N ARG A 202 18.72 -3.92 15.31
CA ARG A 202 20.16 -4.01 15.54
C ARG A 202 20.98 -4.34 14.29
N ARG A 203 20.35 -4.92 13.26
CA ARG A 203 20.99 -5.30 11.99
C ARG A 203 20.90 -4.22 10.94
N LEU A 204 19.89 -3.35 11.03
CA LEU A 204 19.67 -2.31 10.02
C LEU A 204 20.66 -1.16 10.20
N PRO A 205 21.27 -0.64 9.12
CA PRO A 205 22.12 0.56 9.17
C PRO A 205 21.44 1.77 9.83
N ALA A 206 20.12 1.92 9.68
CA ALA A 206 19.37 2.99 10.34
C ALA A 206 19.21 2.79 11.87
N GLY A 207 19.62 1.66 12.45
CA GLY A 207 19.55 1.35 13.87
C GLY A 207 18.14 1.17 14.41
N ARG A 208 17.13 1.15 13.56
CA ARG A 208 15.71 0.97 13.92
C ARG A 208 14.92 0.32 12.81
N VAL A 209 13.80 -0.28 13.14
CA VAL A 209 12.75 -0.61 12.16
C VAL A 209 11.97 0.65 11.78
N GLY A 210 11.33 0.61 10.62
CA GLY A 210 10.47 1.69 10.15
C GLY A 210 9.19 1.82 10.98
N ARG A 211 8.59 3.01 10.92
CA ARG A 211 7.24 3.30 11.41
C ARG A 211 6.30 3.49 10.23
N ALA A 212 5.01 3.30 10.44
CA ALA A 212 4.02 3.53 9.40
C ALA A 212 4.10 4.96 8.79
N GLY A 213 4.48 5.96 9.59
CA GLY A 213 4.73 7.33 9.14
C GLY A 213 5.87 7.46 8.13
N ASP A 214 6.98 6.72 8.29
CA ASP A 214 8.09 6.75 7.35
C ASP A 214 7.63 6.36 5.92
N ILE A 215 6.70 5.42 5.83
CA ILE A 215 6.13 4.98 4.54
C ILE A 215 5.09 5.97 4.03
N ALA A 216 4.27 6.53 4.91
CA ALA A 216 3.31 7.57 4.55
C ALA A 216 4.00 8.80 3.95
N ASP A 217 5.11 9.26 4.53
CA ASP A 217 5.91 10.38 4.02
C ASP A 217 6.50 10.08 2.64
N ALA A 218 6.98 8.86 2.41
CA ALA A 218 7.50 8.44 1.12
C ALA A 218 6.40 8.39 0.03
N ILE A 219 5.21 7.90 0.37
CA ILE A 219 4.06 7.89 -0.55
C ILE A 219 3.64 9.34 -0.84
N ALA A 220 3.54 10.21 0.17
CA ALA A 220 3.22 11.63 0.01
C ALA A 220 4.24 12.33 -0.89
N PHE A 221 5.55 12.03 -0.75
CA PHE A 221 6.58 12.53 -1.65
C PHE A 221 6.32 12.09 -3.11
N LEU A 222 6.00 10.81 -3.36
CA LEU A 222 5.71 10.31 -4.71
C LEU A 222 4.43 10.93 -5.30
N MET A 223 3.46 11.28 -4.47
CA MET A 223 2.26 12.01 -4.88
C MET A 223 2.60 13.45 -5.30
N ALA A 224 3.44 14.15 -4.52
CA ALA A 224 3.79 15.55 -4.71
C ALA A 224 4.85 15.77 -5.80
N ASN A 225 5.80 14.85 -5.98
CA ASN A 225 6.89 15.00 -6.95
C ASN A 225 6.40 14.69 -8.37
N THR A 226 6.25 15.72 -9.19
CA THR A 226 5.67 15.61 -10.53
C THR A 226 6.65 15.05 -11.59
N PHE A 227 7.92 14.85 -11.25
CA PHE A 227 8.94 14.35 -12.18
C PHE A 227 9.39 12.90 -11.87
N THR A 228 8.67 12.22 -10.97
CA THR A 228 8.98 10.83 -10.58
C THR A 228 7.88 9.89 -11.08
N THR A 229 8.22 8.97 -11.99
CA THR A 229 7.35 7.90 -12.48
C THR A 229 8.15 6.64 -12.81
N GLY A 230 7.56 5.45 -12.73
CA GLY A 230 8.19 4.16 -13.00
C GLY A 230 9.21 3.73 -11.94
N THR A 231 9.30 4.44 -10.80
CA THR A 231 10.29 4.15 -9.77
C THR A 231 9.77 3.23 -8.68
N VAL A 232 10.72 2.55 -8.03
CA VAL A 232 10.53 1.85 -6.75
C VAL A 232 11.36 2.59 -5.71
N LEU A 233 10.70 3.35 -4.84
CA LEU A 233 11.36 4.07 -3.76
C LEU A 233 11.57 3.16 -2.55
N HIS A 234 12.82 2.85 -2.25
CA HIS A 234 13.16 1.98 -1.13
C HIS A 234 13.17 2.75 0.19
N VAL A 235 12.34 2.33 1.14
CA VAL A 235 12.21 2.90 2.49
C VAL A 235 12.38 1.77 3.51
N GLU A 236 13.64 1.35 3.74
CA GLU A 236 13.94 0.04 4.33
C GLU A 236 15.10 0.06 5.35
N GLY A 237 15.54 1.26 5.74
CA GLY A 237 16.58 1.42 6.77
C GLY A 237 17.96 0.88 6.40
N GLY A 238 18.25 0.72 5.12
CA GLY A 238 19.52 0.15 4.61
C GLY A 238 19.50 -1.39 4.56
N HIS A 239 18.35 -2.04 4.68
CA HIS A 239 18.24 -3.51 4.72
C HIS A 239 18.82 -4.21 3.47
N ARG A 240 18.80 -3.55 2.31
CA ARG A 240 19.43 -4.09 1.10
C ARG A 240 20.94 -4.21 1.19
N LEU A 241 21.56 -3.45 2.08
CA LEU A 241 23.02 -3.34 2.24
C LEU A 241 23.56 -4.20 3.39
N ALA A 242 22.64 -4.72 4.26
CA ALA A 242 23.01 -5.43 5.49
C ALA A 242 22.69 -6.94 5.44
#